data_3f0b138d4a111c4ba35a9b946468c559
#
_entry.id   3f0b138d4a111c4ba35a9b946468c559
#
_cell.length_a   1.000
_cell.length_b   1.000
_cell.length_c   1.000
_cell.angle_alpha   90.00
_cell.angle_beta   90.00
_cell.angle_gamma   90.00
#
_symmetry.space_group_name_H-M   'P 1'
#
loop_
_entity.id
_entity.type
_entity.pdbx_description
1 polymer ?
#
loop_
_entity_poly.entity_id
_entity_poly.type
_entity_poly.pdbx_seq_one_letter_code
_entity_poly.pdbx_strand_id
1 'polypeptide(L)'
;AKAYLLMDASAGQVLAAKDIDAPVEPASLTKLMTAYLVFDALKARKISLNQTLPVSERAWKMPGSRMFIDPKMQVPVEDLIKGMIVQSGNDATMALAEGVGGSAERFVQLMNEQAKAMGLAGTQYRNPEGLTEPGHHTTARDLATLSTRLLRDFPEYLHYYTIRKYRYTGTPACNDTNRNPLLFRDPTVDGLKTGHTSAAGYCLVATARRDFPNLPGRRLLSVVLGASSETARANESQKLLNWGYTAYEAVKLFDGGQPVASPKVWKGKSAELKLGRGEP
;
A
#
# COMPACT_ATOMS: atom_id res chain seq x y z
N ALA A 1 -15.07 2.03 -13.05
CA ALA A 1 -13.70 1.51 -13.05
C ALA A 1 -13.56 0.35 -14.04
N LYS A 2 -12.35 0.14 -14.59
CA LYS A 2 -12.05 -1.02 -15.46
C LYS A 2 -12.00 -2.31 -14.62
N ALA A 3 -11.28 -2.27 -13.50
CA ALA A 3 -11.19 -3.37 -12.54
C ALA A 3 -11.39 -2.86 -11.12
N TYR A 4 -11.91 -3.69 -10.23
CA TYR A 4 -12.00 -3.39 -8.80
C TYR A 4 -11.99 -4.65 -7.94
N LEU A 5 -11.58 -4.46 -6.69
CA LEU A 5 -11.66 -5.48 -5.64
C LEU A 5 -12.00 -4.80 -4.32
N LEU A 6 -12.91 -5.42 -3.58
CA LEU A 6 -13.17 -5.12 -2.16
C LEU A 6 -12.82 -6.36 -1.34
N MET A 7 -12.02 -6.16 -0.31
CA MET A 7 -11.59 -7.24 0.60
C MET A 7 -11.85 -6.84 2.05
N ASP A 8 -12.33 -7.78 2.83
CA ASP A 8 -12.22 -7.72 4.28
C ASP A 8 -10.79 -8.16 4.66
N ALA A 9 -9.96 -7.18 5.00
CA ALA A 9 -8.56 -7.43 5.32
C ALA A 9 -8.37 -8.09 6.69
N SER A 10 -9.37 -7.99 7.58
CA SER A 10 -9.38 -8.67 8.88
C SER A 10 -9.64 -10.17 8.72
N ALA A 11 -10.53 -10.55 7.80
CA ALA A 11 -10.88 -11.94 7.51
C ALA A 11 -10.09 -12.56 6.35
N GLY A 12 -9.41 -11.74 5.55
CA GLY A 12 -8.73 -12.18 4.32
C GLY A 12 -9.69 -12.56 3.19
N GLN A 13 -10.95 -12.07 3.23
CA GLN A 13 -12.02 -12.49 2.33
C GLN A 13 -12.31 -11.42 1.26
N VAL A 14 -12.39 -11.84 -0.01
CA VAL A 14 -12.87 -10.99 -1.10
C VAL A 14 -14.39 -10.89 -1.04
N LEU A 15 -14.91 -9.67 -0.93
CA LEU A 15 -16.35 -9.37 -0.85
C LEU A 15 -16.96 -9.02 -2.20
N ALA A 16 -16.20 -8.30 -3.04
CA ALA A 16 -16.61 -7.95 -4.41
C ALA A 16 -15.38 -7.89 -5.32
N ALA A 17 -15.57 -8.29 -6.57
CA ALA A 17 -14.48 -8.34 -7.53
C ALA A 17 -14.99 -8.15 -8.97
N LYS A 18 -14.18 -7.48 -9.80
CA LYS A 18 -14.37 -7.38 -11.24
C LYS A 18 -13.01 -7.30 -11.90
N ASP A 19 -12.76 -8.17 -12.90
CA ASP A 19 -11.55 -8.19 -13.72
C ASP A 19 -10.24 -8.11 -12.91
N ILE A 20 -10.21 -8.79 -11.75
CA ILE A 20 -9.16 -8.63 -10.74
C ILE A 20 -7.79 -9.16 -11.16
N ASP A 21 -7.73 -10.00 -12.17
CA ASP A 21 -6.51 -10.58 -12.74
C ASP A 21 -6.10 -9.92 -14.07
N ALA A 22 -6.90 -8.95 -14.55
CA ALA A 22 -6.56 -8.21 -15.76
C ALA A 22 -5.29 -7.35 -15.52
N PRO A 23 -4.26 -7.46 -16.38
CA PRO A 23 -3.07 -6.65 -16.26
C PRO A 23 -3.37 -5.19 -16.58
N VAL A 24 -2.88 -4.29 -15.73
CA VAL A 24 -3.03 -2.85 -15.86
C VAL A 24 -1.73 -2.14 -15.50
N GLU A 25 -1.51 -0.93 -16.03
CA GLU A 25 -0.43 -0.08 -15.53
C GLU A 25 -0.74 0.38 -14.11
N PRO A 26 0.20 0.20 -13.15
CA PRO A 26 -0.03 0.56 -11.75
C PRO A 26 -0.01 2.08 -11.50
N ALA A 27 0.60 2.86 -12.38
CA ALA A 27 0.94 4.26 -12.09
C ALA A 27 1.60 4.40 -10.71
N SER A 28 1.33 5.47 -9.97
CA SER A 28 1.92 5.66 -8.63
C SER A 28 1.44 4.68 -7.54
N LEU A 29 0.59 3.69 -7.85
CA LEU A 29 0.35 2.57 -6.94
C LEU A 29 1.61 1.69 -6.79
N THR A 30 2.55 1.75 -7.73
CA THR A 30 3.90 1.19 -7.65
C THR A 30 4.60 1.58 -6.34
N LYS A 31 4.37 2.80 -5.85
CA LYS A 31 4.96 3.31 -4.60
C LYS A 31 4.55 2.55 -3.35
N LEU A 32 3.52 1.70 -3.42
CA LEU A 32 3.19 0.76 -2.34
C LEU A 32 4.29 -0.30 -2.17
N MET A 33 4.85 -0.81 -3.27
CA MET A 33 6.01 -1.73 -3.21
C MET A 33 7.27 -0.99 -2.79
N THR A 34 7.48 0.23 -3.28
CA THR A 34 8.62 1.05 -2.84
C THR A 34 8.55 1.32 -1.34
N ALA A 35 7.38 1.70 -0.82
CA ALA A 35 7.18 1.89 0.62
C ALA A 35 7.41 0.59 1.41
N TYR A 36 6.93 -0.55 0.91
CA TYR A 36 7.14 -1.84 1.54
C TYR A 36 8.64 -2.14 1.73
N LEU A 37 9.46 -1.97 0.69
CA LEU A 37 10.91 -2.19 0.76
C LEU A 37 11.63 -1.17 1.65
N VAL A 38 11.20 0.09 1.64
CA VAL A 38 11.74 1.13 2.54
C VAL A 38 11.43 0.80 3.99
N PHE A 39 10.22 0.36 4.30
CA PHE A 39 9.82 -0.03 5.65
C PHE A 39 10.51 -1.31 6.11
N ASP A 40 10.73 -2.26 5.19
CA ASP A 40 11.54 -3.45 5.48
C ASP A 40 12.99 -3.08 5.82
N ALA A 41 13.60 -2.17 5.07
CA ALA A 41 14.94 -1.67 5.34
C ALA A 41 15.03 -0.92 6.70
N LEU A 42 14.00 -0.15 7.08
CA LEU A 42 13.89 0.48 8.40
C LEU A 42 13.78 -0.56 9.52
N LYS A 43 12.88 -1.55 9.35
CA LYS A 43 12.68 -2.63 10.32
C LYS A 43 13.94 -3.48 10.50
N ALA A 44 14.67 -3.72 9.40
CA ALA A 44 15.97 -4.40 9.41
C ALA A 44 17.13 -3.51 9.88
N ARG A 45 16.88 -2.24 10.24
CA ARG A 45 17.89 -1.25 10.66
C ARG A 45 19.00 -1.02 9.62
N LYS A 46 18.74 -1.26 8.35
CA LYS A 46 19.65 -0.93 7.24
C LYS A 46 19.71 0.56 6.98
N ILE A 47 18.60 1.26 7.24
CA ILE A 47 18.49 2.71 7.25
C ILE A 47 17.77 3.16 8.52
N SER A 48 17.78 4.45 8.83
CA SER A 48 17.02 5.05 9.94
C SER A 48 16.25 6.27 9.47
N LEU A 49 15.16 6.61 10.17
CA LEU A 49 14.30 7.74 9.81
C LEU A 49 15.06 9.07 9.79
N ASN A 50 16.01 9.25 10.70
CA ASN A 50 16.81 10.49 10.83
C ASN A 50 18.02 10.51 9.90
N GLN A 51 18.36 9.39 9.25
CA GLN A 51 19.44 9.33 8.27
C GLN A 51 19.07 10.21 7.08
N THR A 52 20.01 11.04 6.63
CA THR A 52 19.84 11.84 5.42
C THR A 52 20.32 11.07 4.19
N LEU A 53 19.61 11.24 3.08
CA LEU A 53 20.01 10.72 1.78
C LEU A 53 20.34 11.88 0.83
N PRO A 54 21.36 11.74 -0.02
CA PRO A 54 21.66 12.72 -1.06
C PRO A 54 20.56 12.68 -2.13
N VAL A 55 20.35 13.82 -2.77
CA VAL A 55 19.47 13.93 -3.93
C VAL A 55 20.32 13.86 -5.18
N SER A 56 20.22 12.77 -5.94
CA SER A 56 20.93 12.65 -7.22
C SER A 56 20.32 13.58 -8.27
N GLU A 57 21.08 13.89 -9.35
CA GLU A 57 20.53 14.60 -10.49
C GLU A 57 19.34 13.84 -11.13
N ARG A 58 19.37 12.51 -11.11
CA ARG A 58 18.28 11.66 -11.59
C ARG A 58 17.02 11.89 -10.76
N ALA A 59 17.11 11.83 -9.44
CA ALA A 59 16.01 12.11 -8.53
C ALA A 59 15.45 13.52 -8.73
N TRP A 60 16.33 14.52 -8.76
CA TRP A 60 15.93 15.91 -8.97
C TRP A 60 15.21 16.17 -10.29
N LYS A 61 15.65 15.52 -11.38
CA LYS A 61 15.06 15.69 -12.75
C LYS A 61 13.82 14.82 -12.97
N MET A 62 13.35 14.05 -11.96
CA MET A 62 12.18 13.20 -12.14
C MET A 62 10.95 14.00 -12.56
N PRO A 63 10.27 13.57 -13.65
CA PRO A 63 9.05 14.22 -14.11
C PRO A 63 7.83 13.85 -13.26
N GLY A 64 6.72 14.56 -13.47
CA GLY A 64 5.45 14.30 -12.83
C GLY A 64 5.33 14.89 -11.44
N SER A 65 4.71 14.17 -10.50
CA SER A 65 4.54 14.64 -9.12
C SER A 65 5.85 14.67 -8.37
N ARG A 66 6.12 15.75 -7.62
CA ARG A 66 7.38 15.95 -6.89
C ARG A 66 7.13 16.58 -5.53
N MET A 67 8.03 16.35 -4.56
CA MET A 67 8.13 17.14 -3.34
C MET A 67 9.10 18.35 -3.48
N PHE A 68 9.79 18.47 -4.63
CA PHE A 68 10.70 19.54 -5.02
C PHE A 68 11.99 19.60 -4.17
N ILE A 69 12.68 18.49 -4.12
CA ILE A 69 14.05 18.39 -3.59
C ILE A 69 15.06 18.65 -4.70
N ASP A 70 16.27 19.07 -4.31
CA ASP A 70 17.37 19.37 -5.24
C ASP A 70 18.71 18.78 -4.76
N PRO A 71 19.75 18.68 -5.63
CA PRO A 71 21.03 18.07 -5.32
C PRO A 71 21.83 18.74 -4.19
N LYS A 72 21.46 19.95 -3.75
CA LYS A 72 22.11 20.63 -2.61
C LYS A 72 21.55 20.18 -1.27
N MET A 73 20.43 19.46 -1.30
CA MET A 73 19.73 19.00 -0.09
C MET A 73 20.25 17.64 0.37
N GLN A 74 20.33 17.49 1.69
CA GLN A 74 20.47 16.21 2.38
C GLN A 74 19.13 15.96 3.09
N VAL A 75 18.31 15.08 2.54
CA VAL A 75 16.93 14.94 2.96
C VAL A 75 16.76 13.75 3.90
N PRO A 76 16.20 13.93 5.11
CA PRO A 76 15.92 12.83 6.02
C PRO A 76 15.01 11.78 5.36
N VAL A 77 15.26 10.50 5.65
CA VAL A 77 14.47 9.38 5.15
C VAL A 77 12.98 9.56 5.49
N GLU A 78 12.68 10.03 6.69
CA GLU A 78 11.30 10.31 7.11
C GLU A 78 10.61 11.34 6.22
N ASP A 79 11.31 12.41 5.85
CA ASP A 79 10.77 13.46 4.98
C ASP A 79 10.58 12.97 3.54
N LEU A 80 11.48 12.12 3.04
CA LEU A 80 11.32 11.45 1.75
C LEU A 80 10.09 10.52 1.74
N ILE A 81 9.85 9.77 2.83
CA ILE A 81 8.66 8.92 2.98
C ILE A 81 7.39 9.78 2.94
N LYS A 82 7.35 10.88 3.70
CA LYS A 82 6.22 11.84 3.68
C LYS A 82 6.00 12.40 2.28
N GLY A 83 7.07 12.81 1.60
CA GLY A 83 7.00 13.32 0.22
C GLY A 83 6.51 12.29 -0.79
N MET A 84 6.98 11.05 -0.70
CA MET A 84 6.53 9.94 -1.54
C MET A 84 5.03 9.64 -1.34
N ILE A 85 4.55 9.69 -0.11
CA ILE A 85 3.15 9.32 0.22
C ILE A 85 2.20 10.50 -0.05
N VAL A 86 2.48 11.68 0.48
CA VAL A 86 1.56 12.83 0.43
C VAL A 86 1.52 13.48 -0.95
N GLN A 87 2.67 13.95 -1.46
CA GLN A 87 2.77 14.52 -2.80
C GLN A 87 2.77 13.49 -3.92
N SER A 88 2.97 12.21 -3.58
CA SER A 88 3.30 11.19 -4.57
C SER A 88 4.61 11.50 -5.31
N GLY A 89 5.59 12.11 -4.61
CA GLY A 89 6.81 12.65 -5.17
C GLY A 89 7.70 11.59 -5.84
N ASN A 90 7.89 11.73 -7.16
CA ASN A 90 8.78 10.83 -7.93
C ASN A 90 10.23 11.07 -7.57
N ASP A 91 10.61 12.31 -7.29
CA ASP A 91 11.93 12.74 -6.80
C ASP A 91 12.26 12.06 -5.44
N ALA A 92 11.36 12.16 -4.47
CA ALA A 92 11.50 11.50 -3.18
C ALA A 92 11.57 9.97 -3.32
N THR A 93 10.74 9.40 -4.20
CA THR A 93 10.71 7.95 -4.47
C THR A 93 12.03 7.47 -5.04
N MET A 94 12.60 8.20 -6.00
CA MET A 94 13.88 7.88 -6.61
C MET A 94 15.02 7.97 -5.58
N ALA A 95 15.05 9.03 -4.76
CA ALA A 95 16.06 9.18 -3.71
C ALA A 95 15.99 8.03 -2.68
N LEU A 96 14.79 7.59 -2.29
CA LEU A 96 14.62 6.42 -1.42
C LEU A 96 15.08 5.13 -2.10
N ALA A 97 14.74 4.94 -3.37
CA ALA A 97 15.13 3.75 -4.12
C ALA A 97 16.68 3.65 -4.25
N GLU A 98 17.33 4.75 -4.57
CA GLU A 98 18.80 4.82 -4.64
C GLU A 98 19.44 4.60 -3.27
N GLY A 99 18.88 5.20 -2.21
CA GLY A 99 19.38 5.07 -0.85
C GLY A 99 19.26 3.65 -0.27
N VAL A 100 18.17 2.94 -0.58
CA VAL A 100 17.92 1.57 -0.09
C VAL A 100 18.58 0.52 -0.98
N GLY A 101 18.51 0.70 -2.30
CA GLY A 101 19.01 -0.27 -3.28
C GLY A 101 20.47 -0.06 -3.68
N GLY A 102 21.07 1.10 -3.36
CA GLY A 102 22.35 1.53 -3.89
C GLY A 102 22.26 2.08 -5.31
N SER A 103 21.27 1.65 -6.09
CA SER A 103 20.88 2.21 -7.38
C SER A 103 19.39 1.94 -7.66
N ALA A 104 18.79 2.72 -8.56
CA ALA A 104 17.40 2.50 -8.95
C ALA A 104 17.21 1.14 -9.63
N GLU A 105 18.17 0.70 -10.43
CA GLU A 105 18.15 -0.59 -11.15
C GLU A 105 18.17 -1.76 -10.16
N ARG A 106 19.05 -1.70 -9.15
CA ARG A 106 19.09 -2.72 -8.09
C ARG A 106 17.81 -2.70 -7.26
N PHE A 107 17.27 -1.53 -6.97
CA PHE A 107 16.01 -1.41 -6.25
C PHE A 107 14.84 -2.05 -7.02
N VAL A 108 14.75 -1.85 -8.34
CA VAL A 108 13.77 -2.51 -9.20
C VAL A 108 13.92 -4.04 -9.18
N GLN A 109 15.14 -4.56 -9.14
CA GLN A 109 15.37 -6.00 -8.95
C GLN A 109 14.78 -6.47 -7.61
N LEU A 110 15.04 -5.74 -6.52
CA LEU A 110 14.47 -6.04 -5.20
C LEU A 110 12.94 -5.99 -5.21
N MET A 111 12.33 -5.02 -5.91
CA MET A 111 10.87 -4.96 -6.08
C MET A 111 10.32 -6.23 -6.73
N ASN A 112 10.96 -6.73 -7.78
CA ASN A 112 10.53 -7.94 -8.48
C ASN A 112 10.83 -9.22 -7.68
N GLU A 113 11.95 -9.29 -6.97
CA GLU A 113 12.26 -10.37 -6.03
C GLU A 113 11.17 -10.43 -4.93
N GLN A 114 10.77 -9.28 -4.38
CA GLN A 114 9.73 -9.19 -3.37
C GLN A 114 8.34 -9.52 -3.92
N ALA A 115 8.01 -9.07 -5.13
CA ALA A 115 6.77 -9.44 -5.81
C ALA A 115 6.65 -10.95 -5.97
N LYS A 116 7.72 -11.61 -6.40
CA LYS A 116 7.79 -13.08 -6.50
C LYS A 116 7.62 -13.75 -5.13
N ALA A 117 8.30 -13.24 -4.09
CA ALA A 117 8.21 -13.78 -2.74
C ALA A 117 6.80 -13.64 -2.14
N MET A 118 6.04 -12.63 -2.55
CA MET A 118 4.64 -12.41 -2.15
C MET A 118 3.64 -13.19 -3.02
N GLY A 119 4.07 -13.83 -4.11
CA GLY A 119 3.18 -14.50 -5.06
C GLY A 119 2.39 -13.55 -5.96
N LEU A 120 2.90 -12.34 -6.23
CA LEU A 120 2.27 -11.36 -7.12
C LEU A 120 2.50 -11.76 -8.59
N ALA A 121 1.78 -12.79 -9.05
CA ALA A 121 2.04 -13.44 -10.34
C ALA A 121 1.71 -12.54 -11.57
N GLY A 122 0.84 -11.56 -11.41
CA GLY A 122 0.46 -10.60 -12.45
C GLY A 122 1.18 -9.26 -12.35
N THR A 123 2.32 -9.20 -11.63
CA THR A 123 3.03 -7.94 -11.37
C THR A 123 4.47 -7.99 -11.84
N GLN A 124 4.88 -6.96 -12.58
CA GLN A 124 6.26 -6.72 -13.01
C GLN A 124 6.58 -5.22 -12.84
N TYR A 125 7.63 -4.90 -12.11
CA TYR A 125 8.12 -3.53 -11.95
C TYR A 125 9.26 -3.22 -12.92
N ARG A 126 9.29 -1.98 -13.44
CA ARG A 126 10.36 -1.44 -14.30
C ARG A 126 11.02 -0.22 -13.69
N ASN A 127 10.30 0.50 -12.85
CA ASN A 127 10.79 1.68 -12.12
C ASN A 127 10.13 1.74 -10.72
N PRO A 128 10.70 2.49 -9.77
CA PRO A 128 10.17 2.57 -8.42
C PRO A 128 8.98 3.52 -8.22
N GLU A 129 8.71 4.42 -9.18
CA GLU A 129 7.71 5.49 -9.03
C GLU A 129 6.40 5.24 -9.78
N GLY A 130 6.41 4.40 -10.82
CA GLY A 130 5.21 4.05 -11.57
C GLY A 130 4.96 4.90 -12.82
N LEU A 131 6.00 5.45 -13.43
CA LEU A 131 5.91 6.02 -14.76
C LEU A 131 5.66 4.91 -15.79
N THR A 132 4.93 5.26 -16.86
CA THR A 132 4.64 4.35 -17.95
C THR A 132 5.92 3.82 -18.59
N GLU A 133 6.08 2.51 -18.62
CA GLU A 133 7.21 1.82 -19.20
C GLU A 133 6.77 0.45 -19.73
N PRO A 134 7.24 0.01 -20.92
CA PRO A 134 6.88 -1.29 -21.46
C PRO A 134 7.16 -2.43 -20.48
N GLY A 135 6.14 -3.25 -20.20
CA GLY A 135 6.22 -4.35 -19.26
C GLY A 135 6.07 -3.95 -17.78
N HIS A 136 5.75 -2.71 -17.46
CA HIS A 136 5.38 -2.28 -16.10
C HIS A 136 3.89 -2.50 -15.89
N HIS A 137 3.51 -3.55 -15.16
CA HIS A 137 2.11 -3.92 -14.95
C HIS A 137 1.85 -4.54 -13.58
N THR A 138 0.59 -4.55 -13.20
CA THR A 138 0.07 -5.20 -11.99
C THR A 138 -1.38 -5.63 -12.20
N THR A 139 -2.00 -6.22 -11.17
CA THR A 139 -3.42 -6.58 -11.14
C THR A 139 -4.10 -6.07 -9.87
N ALA A 140 -5.43 -6.00 -9.84
CA ALA A 140 -6.16 -5.62 -8.63
C ALA A 140 -5.95 -6.64 -7.50
N ARG A 141 -5.84 -7.93 -7.83
CA ARG A 141 -5.52 -9.00 -6.86
C ARG A 141 -4.15 -8.77 -6.23
N ASP A 142 -3.14 -8.52 -7.03
CA ASP A 142 -1.77 -8.35 -6.55
C ASP A 142 -1.63 -7.09 -5.69
N LEU A 143 -2.30 -5.99 -6.09
CA LEU A 143 -2.34 -4.77 -5.28
C LEU A 143 -3.05 -4.99 -3.94
N ALA A 144 -4.12 -5.78 -3.90
CA ALA A 144 -4.78 -6.13 -2.65
C ALA A 144 -3.86 -6.97 -1.75
N THR A 145 -3.15 -7.95 -2.32
CA THR A 145 -2.17 -8.78 -1.61
C THR A 145 -1.03 -7.93 -1.04
N LEU A 146 -0.41 -7.08 -1.88
CA LEU A 146 0.64 -6.16 -1.46
C LEU A 146 0.18 -5.23 -0.35
N SER A 147 -1.01 -4.64 -0.50
CA SER A 147 -1.56 -3.70 0.48
C SER A 147 -1.86 -4.38 1.82
N THR A 148 -2.42 -5.58 1.80
CA THR A 148 -2.67 -6.39 3.01
C THR A 148 -1.35 -6.74 3.71
N ARG A 149 -0.32 -7.11 2.94
CA ARG A 149 1.02 -7.35 3.49
C ARG A 149 1.61 -6.10 4.12
N LEU A 150 1.51 -4.95 3.46
CA LEU A 150 2.00 -3.66 3.99
C LEU A 150 1.31 -3.29 5.31
N LEU A 151 0.00 -3.45 5.39
CA LEU A 151 -0.80 -3.18 6.59
C LEU A 151 -0.43 -4.11 7.77
N ARG A 152 -0.13 -5.38 7.48
CA ARG A 152 0.18 -6.39 8.48
C ARG A 152 1.63 -6.35 8.95
N ASP A 153 2.57 -6.20 8.00
CA ASP A 153 3.99 -6.36 8.25
C ASP A 153 4.63 -5.08 8.83
N PHE A 154 3.98 -3.90 8.59
CA PHE A 154 4.49 -2.58 8.98
C PHE A 154 3.41 -1.66 9.56
N PRO A 155 2.63 -2.11 10.57
CA PRO A 155 1.56 -1.30 11.17
C PRO A 155 2.08 0.01 11.78
N GLU A 156 3.33 0.04 12.25
CA GLU A 156 3.98 1.21 12.84
C GLU A 156 4.17 2.38 11.88
N TYR A 157 4.22 2.13 10.55
CA TYR A 157 4.42 3.16 9.53
C TYR A 157 3.11 3.60 8.84
N LEU A 158 1.97 3.01 9.19
CA LEU A 158 0.69 3.36 8.55
C LEU A 158 0.26 4.79 8.81
N HIS A 159 0.71 5.39 9.90
CA HIS A 159 0.43 6.79 10.23
C HIS A 159 0.87 7.77 9.13
N TYR A 160 1.89 7.44 8.33
CA TYR A 160 2.30 8.28 7.20
C TYR A 160 1.21 8.41 6.13
N TYR A 161 0.37 7.41 5.95
CA TYR A 161 -0.72 7.43 4.98
C TYR A 161 -1.91 8.28 5.42
N THR A 162 -2.01 8.60 6.72
CA THR A 162 -3.07 9.47 7.28
C THR A 162 -2.71 10.96 7.23
N ILE A 163 -1.47 11.29 6.86
CA ILE A 163 -1.03 12.69 6.78
C ILE A 163 -1.81 13.39 5.67
N ARG A 164 -2.62 14.36 6.03
CA ARG A 164 -3.45 15.13 5.10
C ARG A 164 -2.67 16.22 4.37
N LYS A 165 -1.74 16.85 5.06
CA LYS A 165 -0.88 17.90 4.52
C LYS A 165 0.55 17.74 4.98
N TYR A 166 1.48 17.89 4.05
CA TYR A 166 2.90 17.88 4.35
C TYR A 166 3.63 18.84 3.41
N ARG A 167 4.54 19.62 3.94
CA ARG A 167 5.36 20.56 3.18
C ARG A 167 6.81 20.44 3.60
N TYR A 168 7.68 20.19 2.64
CA TYR A 168 9.14 20.25 2.81
C TYR A 168 9.70 21.55 2.25
N THR A 169 10.92 21.90 2.63
CA THR A 169 11.64 23.03 2.03
C THR A 169 11.69 22.89 0.51
N GLY A 170 11.15 23.85 -0.24
CA GLY A 170 11.03 23.80 -1.70
C GLY A 170 9.66 23.32 -2.21
N THR A 171 8.85 22.63 -1.40
CA THR A 171 7.50 22.24 -1.82
C THR A 171 6.58 23.46 -1.93
N PRO A 172 5.98 23.73 -3.10
CA PRO A 172 5.00 24.81 -3.26
C PRO A 172 3.77 24.60 -2.36
N ALA A 173 3.18 25.68 -1.84
CA ALA A 173 2.02 25.59 -0.95
C ALA A 173 0.81 24.90 -1.61
N CYS A 174 0.63 25.06 -2.92
CA CYS A 174 -0.43 24.40 -3.68
C CYS A 174 -0.23 22.88 -3.85
N ASN A 175 0.94 22.34 -3.46
CA ASN A 175 1.31 20.93 -3.60
C ASN A 175 1.45 20.21 -2.23
N ASP A 176 0.95 20.77 -1.17
CA ASP A 176 1.10 20.23 0.20
C ASP A 176 0.05 19.19 0.61
N THR A 177 -0.98 19.00 -0.20
CA THR A 177 -2.16 18.21 0.14
C THR A 177 -2.04 16.76 -0.35
N ASN A 178 -2.42 15.81 0.51
CA ASN A 178 -2.46 14.40 0.15
C ASN A 178 -3.43 14.14 -1.01
N ARG A 179 -2.97 13.35 -1.98
CA ARG A 179 -3.73 13.03 -3.20
C ARG A 179 -4.94 12.11 -2.97
N ASN A 180 -5.06 11.48 -1.80
CA ASN A 180 -6.21 10.64 -1.45
C ASN A 180 -7.35 11.49 -0.88
N PRO A 181 -8.42 11.78 -1.68
CA PRO A 181 -9.50 12.65 -1.22
C PRO A 181 -10.37 12.01 -0.13
N LEU A 182 -10.33 10.68 0.02
CA LEU A 182 -11.12 9.99 1.04
C LEU A 182 -10.66 10.32 2.47
N LEU A 183 -9.39 10.68 2.67
CA LEU A 183 -8.87 11.14 3.97
C LEU A 183 -9.59 12.40 4.49
N PHE A 184 -10.21 13.17 3.59
CA PHE A 184 -10.93 14.40 3.93
C PHE A 184 -12.44 14.19 4.02
N ARG A 185 -12.96 13.08 3.47
CA ARG A 185 -14.38 12.77 3.40
C ARG A 185 -14.86 11.79 4.47
N ASP A 186 -13.99 10.85 4.85
CA ASP A 186 -14.33 9.77 5.77
C ASP A 186 -13.23 9.62 6.83
N PRO A 187 -13.50 9.94 8.11
CA PRO A 187 -12.50 9.85 9.18
C PRO A 187 -12.05 8.43 9.49
N THR A 188 -12.76 7.42 8.99
CA THR A 188 -12.38 6.01 9.16
C THR A 188 -11.38 5.53 8.11
N VAL A 189 -11.17 6.32 7.03
CA VAL A 189 -10.16 6.04 6.00
C VAL A 189 -8.78 6.44 6.50
N ASP A 190 -7.84 5.50 6.46
CA ASP A 190 -6.47 5.67 6.97
C ASP A 190 -5.38 5.34 5.93
N GLY A 191 -5.74 5.28 4.66
CA GLY A 191 -4.79 5.04 3.54
C GLY A 191 -5.51 4.74 2.24
N LEU A 192 -4.80 4.33 1.19
CA LEU A 192 -3.36 4.20 1.08
C LEU A 192 -2.82 5.13 -0.04
N LYS A 193 -3.05 4.79 -1.31
CA LYS A 193 -2.37 5.45 -2.43
C LYS A 193 -3.25 5.66 -3.64
N THR A 194 -3.07 6.80 -4.29
CA THR A 194 -3.62 7.11 -5.62
C THR A 194 -2.59 6.90 -6.72
N GLY A 195 -3.05 6.63 -7.92
CA GLY A 195 -2.24 6.58 -9.14
C GLY A 195 -2.98 7.18 -10.32
N HIS A 196 -2.24 7.78 -11.27
CA HIS A 196 -2.76 8.24 -12.54
C HIS A 196 -1.64 8.34 -13.57
N THR A 197 -1.88 7.74 -14.74
CA THR A 197 -1.24 8.02 -16.02
C THR A 197 -2.35 7.99 -17.08
N SER A 198 -2.08 8.49 -18.29
CA SER A 198 -3.06 8.42 -19.38
C SER A 198 -3.46 6.99 -19.72
N ALA A 199 -2.54 6.03 -19.60
CA ALA A 199 -2.78 4.62 -19.87
C ALA A 199 -3.51 3.91 -18.71
N ALA A 200 -3.07 4.17 -17.47
CA ALA A 200 -3.68 3.58 -16.26
C ALA A 200 -5.10 4.08 -15.99
N GLY A 201 -5.42 5.34 -16.39
CA GLY A 201 -6.58 6.05 -15.88
C GLY A 201 -6.41 6.41 -14.40
N TYR A 202 -7.50 6.74 -13.72
CA TYR A 202 -7.47 7.12 -12.31
C TYR A 202 -7.63 5.89 -11.40
N CYS A 203 -6.64 5.68 -10.53
CA CYS A 203 -6.56 4.51 -9.65
C CYS A 203 -6.49 4.93 -8.18
N LEU A 204 -7.05 4.09 -7.29
CA LEU A 204 -7.00 4.28 -5.84
C LEU A 204 -6.99 2.93 -5.14
N VAL A 205 -6.04 2.74 -4.25
CA VAL A 205 -6.12 1.74 -3.17
C VAL A 205 -6.47 2.49 -1.90
N ALA A 206 -7.61 2.15 -1.29
CA ALA A 206 -8.05 2.77 -0.06
C ALA A 206 -8.35 1.72 1.01
N THR A 207 -8.09 2.07 2.27
CA THR A 207 -8.40 1.26 3.42
C THR A 207 -9.14 2.09 4.46
N ALA A 208 -10.07 1.47 5.14
CA ALA A 208 -10.82 2.05 6.24
C ALA A 208 -10.90 1.06 7.40
N ARG A 209 -10.99 1.59 8.62
CA ARG A 209 -11.13 0.80 9.84
C ARG A 209 -12.33 1.31 10.63
N ARG A 210 -13.29 0.42 10.90
CA ARG A 210 -14.48 0.74 11.69
C ARG A 210 -14.66 -0.24 12.84
N ASP A 211 -15.15 0.27 13.96
CA ASP A 211 -15.48 -0.54 15.13
C ASP A 211 -16.93 -1.03 15.05
N PHE A 212 -17.11 -2.31 15.33
CA PHE A 212 -18.42 -2.95 15.48
C PHE A 212 -18.50 -3.59 16.88
N PRO A 213 -19.70 -3.74 17.48
CA PRO A 213 -19.85 -4.25 18.84
C PRO A 213 -19.14 -5.58 19.09
N ASN A 214 -19.16 -6.46 18.10
CA ASN A 214 -18.59 -7.82 18.22
C ASN A 214 -17.24 -7.97 17.49
N LEU A 215 -16.77 -6.94 16.81
CA LEU A 215 -15.51 -6.97 16.04
C LEU A 215 -14.89 -5.57 15.98
N PRO A 216 -14.16 -5.14 17.01
CA PRO A 216 -13.47 -3.85 16.98
C PRO A 216 -12.37 -3.84 15.91
N GLY A 217 -12.26 -2.72 15.21
CA GLY A 217 -11.18 -2.51 14.25
C GLY A 217 -11.30 -3.30 12.95
N ARG A 218 -12.52 -3.69 12.52
CA ARG A 218 -12.75 -4.32 11.23
C ARG A 218 -12.21 -3.45 10.11
N ARG A 219 -11.30 -4.02 9.30
CA ARG A 219 -10.62 -3.30 8.21
C ARG A 219 -11.09 -3.80 6.86
N LEU A 220 -11.54 -2.87 6.02
CA LEU A 220 -11.79 -3.13 4.61
C LEU A 220 -10.73 -2.45 3.74
N LEU A 221 -10.44 -3.10 2.62
CA LEU A 221 -9.52 -2.63 1.58
C LEU A 221 -10.26 -2.60 0.25
N SER A 222 -10.25 -1.46 -0.44
CA SER A 222 -10.75 -1.32 -1.81
C SER A 222 -9.61 -1.01 -2.78
N VAL A 223 -9.61 -1.70 -3.91
CA VAL A 223 -8.75 -1.41 -5.07
C VAL A 223 -9.65 -1.02 -6.22
N VAL A 224 -9.46 0.18 -6.76
CA VAL A 224 -10.21 0.72 -7.92
C VAL A 224 -9.21 1.14 -8.98
N LEU A 225 -9.31 0.55 -10.18
CA LEU A 225 -8.37 0.76 -11.27
C LEU A 225 -9.08 1.26 -12.53
N GLY A 226 -8.47 2.22 -13.22
CA GLY A 226 -8.96 2.70 -14.50
C GLY A 226 -10.31 3.44 -14.42
N ALA A 227 -10.54 4.24 -13.39
CA ALA A 227 -11.68 5.14 -13.32
C ALA A 227 -11.50 6.33 -14.28
N SER A 228 -12.60 6.98 -14.65
CA SER A 228 -12.62 8.07 -15.65
C SER A 228 -12.13 9.42 -15.11
N SER A 229 -12.10 9.62 -13.78
CA SER A 229 -11.69 10.88 -13.16
C SER A 229 -11.24 10.68 -11.70
N GLU A 230 -10.63 11.71 -11.12
CA GLU A 230 -10.29 11.75 -9.68
C GLU A 230 -11.53 11.57 -8.80
N THR A 231 -12.60 12.26 -9.15
CA THR A 231 -13.87 12.15 -8.41
C THR A 231 -14.45 10.75 -8.56
N ALA A 232 -14.41 10.16 -9.76
CA ALA A 232 -14.93 8.81 -10.00
C ALA A 232 -14.18 7.77 -9.17
N ARG A 233 -12.83 7.77 -9.15
CA ARG A 233 -12.06 6.80 -8.32
C ARG A 233 -12.39 6.90 -6.84
N ALA A 234 -12.56 8.13 -6.34
CA ALA A 234 -12.92 8.35 -4.94
C ALA A 234 -14.33 7.86 -4.63
N ASN A 235 -15.31 8.20 -5.46
CA ASN A 235 -16.70 7.78 -5.28
C ASN A 235 -16.86 6.26 -5.36
N GLU A 236 -16.21 5.61 -6.34
CA GLU A 236 -16.24 4.15 -6.48
C GLU A 236 -15.61 3.46 -5.25
N SER A 237 -14.45 3.94 -4.78
CA SER A 237 -13.81 3.39 -3.58
C SER A 237 -14.69 3.57 -2.34
N GLN A 238 -15.29 4.74 -2.16
CA GLN A 238 -16.18 5.03 -1.02
C GLN A 238 -17.44 4.16 -1.05
N LYS A 239 -18.04 3.98 -2.24
CA LYS A 239 -19.20 3.07 -2.41
C LYS A 239 -18.85 1.64 -2.03
N LEU A 240 -17.71 1.12 -2.51
CA LEU A 240 -17.26 -0.23 -2.17
C LEU A 240 -17.06 -0.39 -0.67
N LEU A 241 -16.32 0.53 0.00
CA LEU A 241 -16.09 0.48 1.44
C LEU A 241 -17.42 0.52 2.22
N ASN A 242 -18.30 1.47 1.90
CA ASN A 242 -19.59 1.58 2.57
C ASN A 242 -20.45 0.34 2.36
N TRP A 243 -20.52 -0.17 1.13
CA TRP A 243 -21.27 -1.39 0.83
C TRP A 243 -20.72 -2.58 1.63
N GLY A 244 -19.40 -2.77 1.70
CA GLY A 244 -18.80 -3.86 2.45
C GLY A 244 -19.09 -3.80 3.96
N TYR A 245 -19.20 -2.59 4.52
CA TYR A 245 -19.56 -2.41 5.93
C TYR A 245 -21.06 -2.57 6.20
N THR A 246 -21.94 -2.38 5.21
CA THR A 246 -23.39 -2.44 5.38
C THR A 246 -24.03 -3.73 4.87
N ALA A 247 -23.47 -4.34 3.82
CA ALA A 247 -24.00 -5.55 3.21
C ALA A 247 -23.46 -6.85 3.82
N TYR A 248 -22.35 -6.76 4.58
CA TYR A 248 -21.71 -7.93 5.21
C TYR A 248 -21.53 -7.71 6.69
N GLU A 249 -22.02 -8.63 7.47
CA GLU A 249 -21.69 -8.76 8.88
C GLU A 249 -20.45 -9.62 9.05
N ALA A 250 -19.56 -9.21 9.94
CA ALA A 250 -18.40 -10.03 10.33
C ALA A 250 -18.68 -10.65 11.69
N VAL A 251 -18.55 -11.97 11.75
CA VAL A 251 -18.77 -12.74 12.98
C VAL A 251 -17.45 -13.36 13.41
N LYS A 252 -17.07 -13.11 14.65
CA LYS A 252 -15.94 -13.77 15.29
C LYS A 252 -16.35 -15.17 15.69
N LEU A 253 -15.78 -16.19 15.04
CA LEU A 253 -16.12 -17.59 15.30
C LEU A 253 -15.34 -18.16 16.48
N PHE A 254 -14.07 -17.75 16.65
CA PHE A 254 -13.18 -18.28 17.71
C PHE A 254 -12.26 -17.18 18.21
N ASP A 255 -11.86 -17.27 19.48
CA ASP A 255 -10.78 -16.42 20.01
C ASP A 255 -9.41 -16.97 19.64
N GLY A 256 -8.43 -16.07 19.49
CA GLY A 256 -7.04 -16.46 19.25
C GLY A 256 -6.50 -17.28 20.41
N GLY A 257 -5.68 -18.30 20.09
CA GLY A 257 -5.07 -19.17 21.09
C GLY A 257 -6.01 -20.22 21.71
N GLN A 258 -7.30 -20.20 21.37
CA GLN A 258 -8.23 -21.26 21.83
C GLN A 258 -8.22 -22.47 20.88
N PRO A 259 -8.27 -23.70 21.44
CA PRO A 259 -8.38 -24.89 20.62
C PRO A 259 -9.77 -24.96 19.94
N VAL A 260 -9.77 -25.09 18.63
CA VAL A 260 -10.98 -25.29 17.80
C VAL A 260 -11.34 -26.78 17.72
N ALA A 261 -10.33 -27.65 17.83
CA ALA A 261 -10.48 -29.10 17.86
C ALA A 261 -9.40 -29.74 18.71
N SER A 262 -9.73 -30.86 19.35
CA SER A 262 -8.80 -31.65 20.16
C SER A 262 -8.84 -33.12 19.71
N PRO A 263 -8.30 -33.46 18.52
CA PRO A 263 -8.27 -34.85 18.06
C PRO A 263 -7.40 -35.70 18.95
N LYS A 264 -7.84 -36.97 19.16
CA LYS A 264 -7.07 -37.97 19.87
C LYS A 264 -5.85 -38.37 19.05
N VAL A 265 -4.71 -38.51 19.74
CA VAL A 265 -3.45 -38.93 19.11
C VAL A 265 -3.10 -40.32 19.56
N TRP A 266 -3.10 -41.29 18.63
CA TRP A 266 -2.70 -42.62 18.93
C TRP A 266 -1.17 -42.76 19.00
N LYS A 267 -0.67 -43.37 20.09
CA LYS A 267 0.76 -43.55 20.37
C LYS A 267 1.57 -42.22 20.42
N GLY A 268 0.94 -41.08 20.64
CA GLY A 268 1.62 -39.81 20.85
C GLY A 268 2.09 -39.62 22.30
N LYS A 269 2.96 -38.63 22.54
CA LYS A 269 3.39 -38.22 23.89
C LYS A 269 2.24 -37.63 24.72
N SER A 270 1.18 -37.15 24.07
CA SER A 270 -0.07 -36.70 24.69
C SER A 270 -1.25 -37.43 24.05
N ALA A 271 -2.32 -37.66 24.84
CA ALA A 271 -3.52 -38.33 24.37
C ALA A 271 -4.33 -37.47 23.36
N GLU A 272 -4.16 -36.16 23.37
CA GLU A 272 -4.87 -35.20 22.53
C GLU A 272 -3.90 -34.15 21.99
N LEU A 273 -4.18 -33.69 20.76
CA LEU A 273 -3.51 -32.57 20.12
C LEU A 273 -4.48 -31.39 20.00
N LYS A 274 -4.17 -30.30 20.70
CA LYS A 274 -4.98 -29.08 20.61
C LYS A 274 -4.64 -28.33 19.30
N LEU A 275 -5.64 -28.21 18.41
CA LEU A 275 -5.55 -27.49 17.15
C LEU A 275 -6.31 -26.18 17.27
N GLY A 276 -5.68 -25.06 16.91
CA GLY A 276 -6.26 -23.73 16.92
C GLY A 276 -5.43 -22.77 16.11
N ARG A 277 -5.92 -21.53 15.96
CA ARG A 277 -5.16 -20.43 15.36
C ARG A 277 -4.53 -19.58 16.47
N GLY A 278 -3.34 -19.03 16.23
CA GLY A 278 -2.69 -18.09 17.15
C GLY A 278 -3.41 -16.73 17.18
N GLU A 279 -4.07 -16.39 16.06
CA GLU A 279 -4.88 -15.16 15.91
C GLU A 279 -6.34 -15.54 15.63
N PRO A 280 -7.32 -14.69 16.02
CA PRO A 280 -8.75 -14.91 15.81
C PRO A 280 -9.15 -14.90 14.35
#